data_ded59bbd03cde8bfad5c6821c37d1992
#
_entry.id   ded59bbd03cde8bfad5c6821c37d1992
#
_cell.length_a   1.000
_cell.length_b   1.000
_cell.length_c   1.000
_cell.angle_alpha   90.00
_cell.angle_beta   90.00
_cell.angle_gamma   90.00
#
_symmetry.space_group_name_H-M   'P 1'
#
loop_
_entity.id
_entity.type
_entity.pdbx_description
1 polymer ?
#
loop_
_entity_poly.entity_id
_entity_poly.type
_entity_poly.pdbx_seq_one_letter_code
_entity_poly.pdbx_strand_id
1 'polypeptide(L)'
;MGTENQELLKSKVAEAALEYIKVGSILGLGSGSTVNFLIKALAHIKHKIEGVVAASVETEKCLKQYNIPVLDLNCTGELAFYIDGADEVNPQLQLIKGRGGALTREKIIAAASRNFICIIDESKYVGMLGQKSLPLEIIPMARSYVARELVKLGGFPIYRENFVTDNGNIILDTQHWDFTDPIKLERLLNNIPGIVCNGLFAQRPANILLMASKEGIKIFEK
;
A
#
# COMPACT_ATOMS: atom_id res chain seq x y z
N MET A 1 16.63 -16.05 -3.44
CA MET A 1 16.36 -15.49 -4.79
C MET A 1 17.25 -14.29 -4.94
N GLY A 2 18.03 -14.18 -6.05
CA GLY A 2 18.87 -13.00 -6.29
C GLY A 2 18.01 -11.76 -6.52
N THR A 3 18.54 -10.60 -6.16
CA THR A 3 17.89 -9.28 -6.33
C THR A 3 17.42 -9.04 -7.77
N GLU A 4 18.20 -9.44 -8.78
CA GLU A 4 17.86 -9.32 -10.21
C GLU A 4 16.56 -10.06 -10.59
N ASN A 5 16.33 -11.25 -10.06
CA ASN A 5 15.11 -12.00 -10.34
C ASN A 5 13.87 -11.32 -9.73
N GLN A 6 14.01 -10.71 -8.55
CA GLN A 6 12.93 -9.99 -7.90
C GLN A 6 12.57 -8.71 -8.65
N GLU A 7 13.54 -7.97 -9.17
CA GLU A 7 13.30 -6.78 -9.99
C GLU A 7 12.58 -7.13 -11.30
N LEU A 8 12.99 -8.23 -11.95
CA LEU A 8 12.30 -8.72 -13.16
C LEU A 8 10.83 -9.08 -12.87
N LEU A 9 10.53 -9.72 -11.74
CA LEU A 9 9.16 -10.05 -11.36
C LEU A 9 8.33 -8.77 -11.10
N LYS A 10 8.92 -7.76 -10.44
CA LYS A 10 8.25 -6.47 -10.23
C LYS A 10 7.96 -5.74 -11.55
N SER A 11 8.89 -5.78 -12.52
CA SER A 11 8.64 -5.22 -13.85
C SER A 11 7.49 -5.92 -14.56
N LYS A 12 7.50 -7.26 -14.58
CA LYS A 12 6.44 -8.05 -15.23
C LYS A 12 5.05 -7.77 -14.65
N VAL A 13 4.92 -7.73 -13.31
CA VAL A 13 3.62 -7.45 -12.70
C VAL A 13 3.17 -6.01 -12.91
N ALA A 14 4.11 -5.07 -12.97
CA ALA A 14 3.82 -3.68 -13.29
C ALA A 14 3.30 -3.52 -14.73
N GLU A 15 3.90 -4.21 -15.69
CA GLU A 15 3.44 -4.24 -17.09
C GLU A 15 2.05 -4.87 -17.21
N ALA A 16 1.79 -6.01 -16.52
CA ALA A 16 0.48 -6.64 -16.52
C ALA A 16 -0.63 -5.73 -15.95
N ALA A 17 -0.31 -4.87 -15.00
CA ALA A 17 -1.26 -3.92 -14.44
C ALA A 17 -1.73 -2.86 -15.46
N LEU A 18 -0.98 -2.59 -16.52
CA LEU A 18 -1.37 -1.64 -17.57
C LEU A 18 -2.63 -2.09 -18.35
N GLU A 19 -2.94 -3.38 -18.40
CA GLU A 19 -4.11 -3.92 -19.08
C GLU A 19 -5.43 -3.46 -18.46
N TYR A 20 -5.41 -3.08 -17.17
CA TYR A 20 -6.58 -2.56 -16.46
C TYR A 20 -6.82 -1.06 -16.70
N ILE A 21 -5.86 -0.35 -17.29
CA ILE A 21 -5.93 1.10 -17.45
C ILE A 21 -6.77 1.46 -18.69
N LYS A 22 -7.88 2.13 -18.44
CA LYS A 22 -8.80 2.60 -19.48
C LYS A 22 -8.44 4.01 -19.95
N VAL A 23 -8.75 4.31 -21.19
CA VAL A 23 -8.58 5.67 -21.76
C VAL A 23 -9.46 6.67 -20.99
N GLY A 24 -8.89 7.83 -20.66
CA GLY A 24 -9.57 8.91 -19.93
C GLY A 24 -9.71 8.65 -18.41
N SER A 25 -9.03 7.61 -17.85
CA SER A 25 -9.12 7.36 -16.42
C SER A 25 -8.18 8.24 -15.60
N ILE A 26 -8.63 8.58 -14.38
CA ILE A 26 -7.78 9.07 -13.30
C ILE A 26 -7.44 7.89 -12.40
N LEU A 27 -6.16 7.73 -12.08
CA LEU A 27 -5.65 6.62 -11.30
C LEU A 27 -5.17 7.08 -9.93
N GLY A 28 -5.28 6.22 -8.93
CA GLY A 28 -4.50 6.30 -7.71
C GLY A 28 -3.27 5.40 -7.82
N LEU A 29 -2.09 5.90 -7.48
CA LEU A 29 -0.89 5.09 -7.37
C LEU A 29 -0.30 5.13 -5.97
N GLY A 30 0.07 3.96 -5.49
CA GLY A 30 0.71 3.77 -4.21
C GLY A 30 2.17 4.19 -4.16
N SER A 31 2.99 3.45 -3.43
CA SER A 31 4.40 3.78 -3.24
C SER A 31 5.31 2.55 -3.29
N GLY A 32 6.63 2.80 -3.39
CA GLY A 32 7.66 1.78 -3.30
C GLY A 32 8.09 1.18 -4.65
N SER A 33 9.03 0.22 -4.57
CA SER A 33 9.80 -0.23 -5.72
C SER A 33 8.96 -0.83 -6.85
N THR A 34 7.88 -1.58 -6.55
CA THR A 34 7.01 -2.15 -7.59
C THR A 34 6.23 -1.06 -8.33
N VAL A 35 5.76 -0.04 -7.58
CA VAL A 35 5.07 1.13 -8.16
C VAL A 35 6.01 1.94 -9.04
N ASN A 36 7.30 2.05 -8.71
CA ASN A 36 8.27 2.71 -9.57
C ASN A 36 8.42 2.05 -10.94
N PHE A 37 8.35 0.70 -11.01
CA PHE A 37 8.28 -0.02 -12.30
C PHE A 37 6.98 0.29 -13.04
N LEU A 38 5.86 0.37 -12.33
CA LEU A 38 4.58 0.74 -12.93
C LEU A 38 4.60 2.16 -13.51
N ILE A 39 5.20 3.13 -12.81
CA ILE A 39 5.33 4.51 -13.31
C ILE A 39 6.16 4.56 -14.62
N LYS A 40 7.27 3.79 -14.66
CA LYS A 40 8.09 3.68 -15.87
C LYS A 40 7.28 3.10 -17.05
N ALA A 41 6.52 2.04 -16.81
CA ALA A 41 5.68 1.42 -17.84
C ALA A 41 4.52 2.35 -18.24
N LEU A 42 3.89 3.05 -17.29
CA LEU A 42 2.82 4.02 -17.50
C LEU A 42 3.27 5.21 -18.38
N ALA A 43 4.54 5.60 -18.30
CA ALA A 43 5.09 6.70 -19.10
C ALA A 43 4.91 6.47 -20.61
N HIS A 44 4.91 5.22 -21.07
CA HIS A 44 4.70 4.87 -22.48
C HIS A 44 3.25 5.04 -22.95
N ILE A 45 2.30 5.00 -22.03
CA ILE A 45 0.86 5.13 -22.30
C ILE A 45 0.22 6.32 -21.59
N LYS A 46 1.01 7.28 -21.10
CA LYS A 46 0.52 8.44 -20.34
C LYS A 46 -0.56 9.26 -21.07
N HIS A 47 -0.56 9.24 -22.41
CA HIS A 47 -1.58 9.87 -23.24
C HIS A 47 -2.98 9.24 -23.09
N LYS A 48 -3.08 8.05 -22.49
CA LYS A 48 -4.36 7.37 -22.24
C LYS A 48 -5.04 7.79 -20.94
N ILE A 49 -4.33 8.47 -20.02
CA ILE A 49 -4.87 8.84 -18.72
C ILE A 49 -4.97 10.36 -18.59
N GLU A 50 -5.91 10.84 -17.77
CA GLU A 50 -6.03 12.25 -17.43
C GLU A 50 -5.00 12.66 -16.38
N GLY A 51 -4.67 11.77 -15.44
CA GLY A 51 -3.65 11.99 -14.44
C GLY A 51 -3.67 10.95 -13.31
N VAL A 52 -2.85 11.21 -12.32
CA VAL A 52 -2.60 10.28 -11.21
C VAL A 52 -2.66 11.01 -9.87
N VAL A 53 -3.35 10.43 -8.90
CA VAL A 53 -3.28 10.81 -7.49
C VAL A 53 -2.20 9.96 -6.81
N ALA A 54 -1.18 10.59 -6.26
CA ALA A 54 0.00 9.93 -5.67
C ALA A 54 -0.16 9.72 -4.16
N ALA A 55 0.16 8.52 -3.67
CA ALA A 55 0.09 8.19 -2.25
C ALA A 55 1.31 8.68 -1.43
N SER A 56 2.36 9.20 -2.07
CA SER A 56 3.52 9.75 -1.37
C SER A 56 4.18 10.86 -2.16
N VAL A 57 4.92 11.71 -1.43
CA VAL A 57 5.74 12.76 -2.05
C VAL A 57 6.80 12.16 -3.00
N GLU A 58 7.33 10.99 -2.68
CA GLU A 58 8.28 10.28 -3.55
C GLU A 58 7.63 9.83 -4.86
N THR A 59 6.43 9.23 -4.78
CA THR A 59 5.64 8.84 -5.96
C THR A 59 5.30 10.06 -6.82
N GLU A 60 4.90 11.17 -6.21
CA GLU A 60 4.64 12.43 -6.92
C GLU A 60 5.87 12.95 -7.68
N LYS A 61 7.05 12.95 -7.04
CA LYS A 61 8.30 13.33 -7.68
C LYS A 61 8.63 12.41 -8.87
N CYS A 62 8.46 11.12 -8.70
CA CYS A 62 8.70 10.14 -9.76
C CYS A 62 7.77 10.37 -10.96
N LEU A 63 6.46 10.58 -10.74
CA LEU A 63 5.49 10.89 -11.80
C LEU A 63 5.87 12.15 -12.58
N LYS A 64 6.27 13.22 -11.88
CA LYS A 64 6.73 14.47 -12.50
C LYS A 64 7.97 14.27 -13.39
N GLN A 65 8.92 13.41 -12.99
CA GLN A 65 10.10 13.09 -13.82
C GLN A 65 9.73 12.45 -15.16
N TYR A 66 8.63 11.69 -15.19
CA TYR A 66 8.10 11.08 -16.43
C TYR A 66 7.08 11.96 -17.18
N ASN A 67 6.86 13.20 -16.70
CA ASN A 67 5.84 14.12 -17.24
C ASN A 67 4.44 13.48 -17.25
N ILE A 68 4.08 12.79 -16.18
CA ILE A 68 2.73 12.27 -15.92
C ILE A 68 2.03 13.29 -15.04
N PRO A 69 0.82 13.78 -15.41
CA PRO A 69 0.07 14.75 -14.61
C PRO A 69 -0.26 14.21 -13.23
N VAL A 70 0.07 14.98 -12.18
CA VAL A 70 -0.30 14.67 -10.79
C VAL A 70 -1.50 15.53 -10.41
N LEU A 71 -2.53 14.88 -9.89
CA LEU A 71 -3.79 15.51 -9.51
C LEU A 71 -3.98 15.49 -7.99
N ASP A 72 -4.65 16.52 -7.48
CA ASP A 72 -5.10 16.54 -6.08
C ASP A 72 -6.39 15.71 -5.94
N LEU A 73 -6.44 14.81 -4.97
CA LEU A 73 -7.63 13.99 -4.69
C LEU A 73 -8.89 14.83 -4.43
N ASN A 74 -8.72 16.04 -3.85
CA ASN A 74 -9.85 16.95 -3.58
C ASN A 74 -10.44 17.56 -4.87
N CYS A 75 -9.69 17.50 -5.98
CA CYS A 75 -10.12 18.02 -7.29
C CYS A 75 -10.56 16.92 -8.26
N THR A 76 -10.55 15.66 -7.81
CA THR A 76 -10.99 14.52 -8.62
C THR A 76 -12.31 13.96 -8.08
N GLY A 77 -13.06 13.29 -8.94
CA GLY A 77 -14.15 12.43 -8.50
C GLY A 77 -13.63 11.07 -7.98
N GLU A 78 -14.51 10.06 -7.98
CA GLU A 78 -14.13 8.69 -7.64
C GLU A 78 -13.07 8.17 -8.62
N LEU A 79 -11.99 7.62 -8.09
CA LEU A 79 -10.93 7.04 -8.90
C LEU A 79 -11.36 5.67 -9.46
N ALA A 80 -11.06 5.43 -10.75
CA ALA A 80 -11.40 4.15 -11.36
C ALA A 80 -10.62 2.99 -10.73
N PHE A 81 -9.32 3.19 -10.53
CA PHE A 81 -8.40 2.21 -9.96
C PHE A 81 -7.40 2.86 -9.02
N TYR A 82 -7.11 2.15 -7.94
CA TYR A 82 -5.90 2.33 -7.15
C TYR A 82 -4.98 1.14 -7.40
N ILE A 83 -3.72 1.37 -7.75
CA ILE A 83 -2.75 0.31 -8.02
C ILE A 83 -1.56 0.48 -7.08
N ASP A 84 -1.24 -0.55 -6.29
CA ASP A 84 -0.18 -0.47 -5.31
C ASP A 84 0.40 -1.85 -4.98
N GLY A 85 1.61 -1.85 -4.38
CA GLY A 85 2.23 -3.02 -3.80
C GLY A 85 1.72 -3.35 -2.41
N ALA A 86 2.24 -4.45 -1.84
CA ALA A 86 2.04 -4.81 -0.45
C ALA A 86 3.30 -5.40 0.18
N ASP A 87 3.36 -5.39 1.51
CA ASP A 87 4.39 -6.08 2.28
C ASP A 87 4.02 -7.55 2.47
N GLU A 88 2.73 -7.83 2.67
CA GLU A 88 2.12 -9.15 2.73
C GLU A 88 0.70 -9.13 2.15
N VAL A 89 0.29 -10.25 1.54
CA VAL A 89 -1.09 -10.50 1.06
C VAL A 89 -1.47 -11.93 1.39
N ASN A 90 -2.67 -12.13 1.95
CA ASN A 90 -3.22 -13.45 2.22
C ASN A 90 -4.24 -13.91 1.13
N PRO A 91 -4.73 -15.16 1.16
CA PRO A 91 -5.71 -15.67 0.18
C PRO A 91 -7.05 -14.90 0.14
N GLN A 92 -7.40 -14.17 1.19
CA GLN A 92 -8.58 -13.31 1.24
C GLN A 92 -8.33 -11.92 0.65
N LEU A 93 -7.16 -11.70 0.03
CA LEU A 93 -6.68 -10.44 -0.52
C LEU A 93 -6.59 -9.31 0.52
N GLN A 94 -6.49 -9.66 1.80
CA GLN A 94 -6.17 -8.74 2.88
C GLN A 94 -4.66 -8.50 2.91
N LEU A 95 -4.24 -7.27 3.28
CA LEU A 95 -2.85 -6.87 3.13
C LEU A 95 -2.28 -6.26 4.42
N ILE A 96 -0.97 -6.42 4.58
CA ILE A 96 -0.14 -5.53 5.40
C ILE A 96 0.66 -4.64 4.46
N LYS A 97 0.64 -3.34 4.73
CA LYS A 97 1.34 -2.29 3.99
C LYS A 97 1.97 -1.28 4.96
N GLY A 98 2.77 -0.37 4.42
CA GLY A 98 3.31 0.75 5.20
C GLY A 98 4.75 0.61 5.64
N ARG A 99 5.52 -0.35 5.12
CA ARG A 99 6.96 -0.42 5.35
C ARG A 99 7.68 0.86 4.92
N GLY A 100 7.23 1.50 3.82
CA GLY A 100 7.70 2.81 3.35
C GLY A 100 7.12 4.00 4.14
N GLY A 101 6.16 3.80 5.03
CA GLY A 101 5.53 4.86 5.84
C GLY A 101 4.43 5.66 5.16
N ALA A 102 3.99 5.30 3.96
CA ALA A 102 2.94 6.01 3.22
C ALA A 102 1.51 5.49 3.51
N LEU A 103 1.35 4.55 4.46
CA LEU A 103 0.13 3.77 4.71
C LEU A 103 -1.14 4.61 4.80
N THR A 104 -1.11 5.79 5.40
CA THR A 104 -2.28 6.64 5.59
C THR A 104 -2.80 7.18 4.26
N ARG A 105 -1.93 7.74 3.44
CA ARG A 105 -2.31 8.24 2.11
C ARG A 105 -2.69 7.07 1.18
N GLU A 106 -2.01 5.95 1.27
CA GLU A 106 -2.35 4.72 0.55
C GLU A 106 -3.77 4.25 0.89
N LYS A 107 -4.14 4.24 2.18
CA LYS A 107 -5.47 3.84 2.63
C LYS A 107 -6.55 4.83 2.20
N ILE A 108 -6.28 6.13 2.23
CA ILE A 108 -7.19 7.17 1.75
C ILE A 108 -7.50 6.96 0.26
N ILE A 109 -6.46 6.78 -0.58
CA ILE A 109 -6.63 6.61 -2.03
C ILE A 109 -7.33 5.28 -2.34
N ALA A 110 -6.98 4.19 -1.62
CA ALA A 110 -7.68 2.92 -1.75
C ALA A 110 -9.18 3.05 -1.44
N ALA A 111 -9.54 3.81 -0.40
CA ALA A 111 -10.94 4.05 -0.04
C ALA A 111 -11.68 4.94 -1.06
N ALA A 112 -10.97 5.91 -1.67
CA ALA A 112 -11.51 6.80 -2.70
C ALA A 112 -11.58 6.15 -4.11
N SER A 113 -11.15 4.89 -4.24
CA SER A 113 -11.08 4.19 -5.52
C SER A 113 -12.11 3.07 -5.60
N ARG A 114 -12.72 2.93 -6.80
CA ARG A 114 -13.70 1.87 -7.07
C ARG A 114 -13.06 0.49 -6.96
N ASN A 115 -11.88 0.33 -7.55
CA ASN A 115 -11.16 -0.93 -7.54
C ASN A 115 -9.73 -0.73 -7.00
N PHE A 116 -9.30 -1.62 -6.14
CA PHE A 116 -7.93 -1.72 -5.68
C PHE A 116 -7.24 -2.93 -6.31
N ILE A 117 -6.22 -2.70 -7.13
CA ILE A 117 -5.37 -3.72 -7.74
C ILE A 117 -4.07 -3.78 -6.95
N CYS A 118 -3.81 -4.90 -6.32
CA CYS A 118 -2.54 -5.15 -5.65
C CYS A 118 -1.56 -5.83 -6.61
N ILE A 119 -0.33 -5.34 -6.68
CA ILE A 119 0.73 -5.87 -7.56
C ILE A 119 1.93 -6.32 -6.72
N ILE A 120 2.26 -7.61 -6.75
CA ILE A 120 3.34 -8.19 -5.95
C ILE A 120 4.18 -9.20 -6.72
N ASP A 121 5.37 -9.47 -6.20
CA ASP A 121 6.08 -10.72 -6.46
C ASP A 121 5.64 -11.82 -5.48
N GLU A 122 5.83 -13.09 -5.85
CA GLU A 122 5.37 -14.25 -5.06
C GLU A 122 5.88 -14.29 -3.63
N SER A 123 6.99 -13.60 -3.30
CA SER A 123 7.55 -13.57 -1.93
C SER A 123 6.68 -12.79 -0.92
N LYS A 124 5.67 -12.07 -1.39
CA LYS A 124 4.73 -11.28 -0.57
C LYS A 124 3.43 -12.02 -0.29
N TYR A 125 3.18 -13.14 -0.98
CA TYR A 125 1.99 -13.95 -0.78
C TYR A 125 2.21 -14.90 0.39
N VAL A 126 1.37 -14.79 1.42
CA VAL A 126 1.48 -15.56 2.67
C VAL A 126 0.17 -16.26 2.99
N GLY A 127 0.24 -17.43 3.65
CA GLY A 127 -0.97 -18.13 4.08
C GLY A 127 -1.73 -17.37 5.19
N MET A 128 -1.01 -16.70 6.08
CA MET A 128 -1.53 -15.87 7.15
C MET A 128 -0.67 -14.61 7.27
N LEU A 129 -1.31 -13.44 7.50
CA LEU A 129 -0.62 -12.17 7.74
C LEU A 129 0.19 -12.20 9.04
N GLY A 130 1.18 -11.31 9.16
CA GLY A 130 1.92 -11.10 10.41
C GLY A 130 3.32 -11.69 10.45
N GLN A 131 3.87 -12.12 9.32
CA GLN A 131 5.29 -12.47 9.21
C GLN A 131 6.18 -11.23 9.30
N LYS A 132 5.62 -10.06 8.97
CA LYS A 132 6.27 -8.77 9.09
C LYS A 132 5.56 -7.90 10.12
N SER A 133 6.26 -6.87 10.60
CA SER A 133 5.67 -5.89 11.49
C SER A 133 4.50 -5.16 10.83
N LEU A 134 3.50 -4.82 11.64
CA LEU A 134 2.38 -3.96 11.25
C LEU A 134 2.71 -2.52 11.62
N PRO A 135 2.90 -1.61 10.64
CA PRO A 135 3.17 -0.20 10.92
C PRO A 135 1.89 0.53 11.33
N LEU A 136 2.03 1.45 12.30
CA LEU A 136 0.99 2.38 12.71
C LEU A 136 1.52 3.80 12.62
N GLU A 137 0.82 4.68 11.89
CA GLU A 137 1.09 6.10 11.90
C GLU A 137 0.43 6.76 13.10
N ILE A 138 1.21 7.53 13.87
CA ILE A 138 0.81 8.02 15.18
C ILE A 138 1.15 9.49 15.30
N ILE A 139 0.25 10.28 15.89
CA ILE A 139 0.53 11.66 16.29
C ILE A 139 1.70 11.66 17.29
N PRO A 140 2.76 12.46 17.09
CA PRO A 140 3.99 12.39 17.90
C PRO A 140 3.77 12.47 19.41
N MET A 141 2.86 13.33 19.89
CA MET A 141 2.57 13.47 21.31
C MET A 141 1.97 12.20 21.94
N ALA A 142 1.33 11.35 21.13
CA ALA A 142 0.65 10.15 21.60
C ALA A 142 1.56 8.91 21.70
N ARG A 143 2.84 9.01 21.29
CA ARG A 143 3.75 7.86 21.16
C ARG A 143 3.73 6.92 22.37
N SER A 144 4.00 7.43 23.57
CA SER A 144 4.10 6.60 24.78
C SER A 144 2.74 6.09 25.25
N TYR A 145 1.68 6.88 25.06
CA TYR A 145 0.32 6.45 25.38
C TYR A 145 -0.11 5.29 24.47
N VAL A 146 -0.01 5.47 23.15
CA VAL A 146 -0.36 4.44 22.17
C VAL A 146 0.47 3.18 22.39
N ALA A 147 1.80 3.30 22.62
CA ALA A 147 2.64 2.14 22.89
C ALA A 147 2.14 1.31 24.08
N ARG A 148 1.72 1.95 25.18
CA ARG A 148 1.13 1.24 26.33
C ARG A 148 -0.20 0.56 26.01
N GLU A 149 -1.07 1.22 25.22
CA GLU A 149 -2.34 0.60 24.79
C GLU A 149 -2.11 -0.62 23.90
N LEU A 150 -1.13 -0.55 22.98
CA LEU A 150 -0.76 -1.68 22.12
C LEU A 150 -0.23 -2.86 22.94
N VAL A 151 0.61 -2.60 23.96
CA VAL A 151 1.10 -3.66 24.86
C VAL A 151 -0.03 -4.33 25.64
N LYS A 152 -1.02 -3.58 26.14
CA LYS A 152 -2.21 -4.13 26.80
C LYS A 152 -3.02 -5.07 25.90
N LEU A 153 -2.98 -4.83 24.57
CA LEU A 153 -3.65 -5.65 23.56
C LEU A 153 -2.79 -6.83 23.08
N GLY A 154 -1.58 -7.00 23.64
CA GLY A 154 -0.68 -8.10 23.29
C GLY A 154 0.32 -7.77 22.18
N GLY A 155 0.30 -6.58 21.62
CA GLY A 155 1.25 -6.15 20.62
C GLY A 155 2.59 -5.73 21.19
N PHE A 156 3.64 -5.79 20.38
CA PHE A 156 5.00 -5.35 20.72
C PHE A 156 5.40 -4.17 19.82
N PRO A 157 5.23 -2.90 20.30
CA PRO A 157 5.53 -1.70 19.53
C PRO A 157 7.02 -1.35 19.56
N ILE A 158 7.57 -1.03 18.39
CA ILE A 158 8.95 -0.56 18.20
C ILE A 158 8.88 0.80 17.50
N TYR A 159 9.48 1.83 18.10
CA TYR A 159 9.54 3.14 17.49
C TYR A 159 10.48 3.14 16.29
N ARG A 160 9.99 3.66 15.14
CA ARG A 160 10.80 3.83 13.95
C ARG A 160 11.59 5.14 14.08
N GLU A 161 12.84 5.03 14.54
CA GLU A 161 13.71 6.17 14.74
C GLU A 161 14.09 6.86 13.42
N ASN A 162 14.36 8.16 13.49
CA ASN A 162 14.79 8.98 12.35
C ASN A 162 13.87 8.93 11.12
N PHE A 163 12.58 8.71 11.35
CA PHE A 163 11.55 8.65 10.32
C PHE A 163 10.38 9.55 10.65
N VAL A 164 9.96 10.35 9.68
CA VAL A 164 8.75 11.19 9.72
C VAL A 164 7.94 10.90 8.46
N THR A 165 6.63 10.69 8.61
CA THR A 165 5.73 10.47 7.47
C THR A 165 5.54 11.75 6.66
N ASP A 166 5.03 11.62 5.42
CA ASP A 166 4.63 12.77 4.58
C ASP A 166 3.54 13.64 5.22
N ASN A 167 2.93 13.17 6.32
CA ASN A 167 1.91 13.89 7.09
C ASN A 167 2.47 14.55 8.36
N GLY A 168 3.80 14.47 8.59
CA GLY A 168 4.47 15.03 9.78
C GLY A 168 4.36 14.16 11.04
N ASN A 169 3.93 12.92 10.91
CA ASN A 169 3.72 11.98 12.01
C ASN A 169 4.88 10.98 12.15
N ILE A 170 4.82 10.15 13.19
CA ILE A 170 5.79 9.07 13.47
C ILE A 170 5.17 7.70 13.20
N ILE A 171 6.04 6.67 13.15
CA ILE A 171 5.61 5.27 13.01
C ILE A 171 5.99 4.46 14.24
N LEU A 172 5.05 3.64 14.73
CA LEU A 172 5.33 2.48 15.55
C LEU A 172 5.17 1.23 14.69
N ASP A 173 6.24 0.46 14.54
CA ASP A 173 6.19 -0.88 13.94
C ASP A 173 5.80 -1.88 15.03
N THR A 174 4.77 -2.69 14.81
CA THR A 174 4.24 -3.59 15.85
C THR A 174 4.30 -5.04 15.41
N GLN A 175 4.54 -5.93 16.38
CA GLN A 175 4.69 -7.37 16.19
C GLN A 175 3.80 -8.14 17.19
N HIS A 176 3.77 -9.46 17.05
CA HIS A 176 3.09 -10.40 17.95
C HIS A 176 1.56 -10.28 17.99
N TRP A 177 0.93 -9.79 16.91
CA TRP A 177 -0.51 -9.76 16.79
C TRP A 177 -1.10 -11.13 16.43
N ASP A 178 -2.31 -11.38 16.90
CA ASP A 178 -3.15 -12.45 16.38
C ASP A 178 -3.88 -11.97 15.13
N PHE A 179 -3.52 -12.54 13.98
CA PHE A 179 -4.13 -12.25 12.68
C PHE A 179 -5.20 -13.27 12.27
N THR A 180 -5.80 -14.00 13.20
CA THR A 180 -6.93 -14.91 12.91
C THR A 180 -8.18 -14.15 12.46
N ASP A 181 -8.38 -12.92 12.98
CA ASP A 181 -9.42 -11.98 12.54
C ASP A 181 -8.83 -10.59 12.25
N PRO A 182 -8.24 -10.40 11.04
CA PRO A 182 -7.59 -9.14 10.69
C PRO A 182 -8.56 -7.95 10.64
N ILE A 183 -9.84 -8.18 10.32
CA ILE A 183 -10.85 -7.12 10.28
C ILE A 183 -11.13 -6.58 11.68
N LYS A 184 -11.28 -7.47 12.65
CA LYS A 184 -11.46 -7.09 14.06
C LYS A 184 -10.24 -6.35 14.59
N LEU A 185 -9.04 -6.82 14.28
CA LEU A 185 -7.79 -6.17 14.68
C LEU A 185 -7.70 -4.75 14.09
N GLU A 186 -7.97 -4.58 12.79
CA GLU A 186 -7.96 -3.26 12.15
C GLU A 186 -8.93 -2.29 12.80
N ARG A 187 -10.16 -2.73 13.10
CA ARG A 187 -11.16 -1.93 13.81
C ARG A 187 -10.71 -1.54 15.22
N LEU A 188 -10.12 -2.48 15.94
CA LEU A 188 -9.63 -2.24 17.30
C LEU A 188 -8.54 -1.15 17.30
N LEU A 189 -7.58 -1.26 16.40
CA LEU A 189 -6.48 -0.29 16.27
C LEU A 189 -6.99 1.10 15.85
N ASN A 190 -7.98 1.17 14.96
CA ASN A 190 -8.57 2.45 14.53
C ASN A 190 -9.26 3.22 15.67
N ASN A 191 -9.63 2.57 16.77
CA ASN A 191 -10.33 3.20 17.89
C ASN A 191 -9.39 3.71 19.02
N ILE A 192 -8.06 3.56 18.87
CA ILE A 192 -7.10 4.05 19.87
C ILE A 192 -6.79 5.53 19.58
N PRO A 193 -7.11 6.48 20.49
CA PRO A 193 -6.77 7.88 20.30
C PRO A 193 -5.27 8.07 20.05
N GLY A 194 -4.94 8.86 19.03
CA GLY A 194 -3.55 9.14 18.65
C GLY A 194 -3.01 8.24 17.53
N ILE A 195 -3.68 7.14 17.18
CA ILE A 195 -3.42 6.42 15.94
C ILE A 195 -4.12 7.17 14.80
N VAL A 196 -3.35 7.58 13.81
CA VAL A 196 -3.85 8.22 12.58
C VAL A 196 -4.34 7.14 11.62
N CYS A 197 -3.53 6.09 11.44
CA CYS A 197 -3.83 4.97 10.58
C CYS A 197 -2.97 3.76 10.94
N ASN A 198 -3.43 2.57 10.59
CA ASN A 198 -2.64 1.33 10.68
C ASN A 198 -2.45 0.72 9.28
N GLY A 199 -1.39 -0.09 9.13
CA GLY A 199 -1.00 -0.72 7.88
C GLY A 199 -1.81 -1.96 7.48
N LEU A 200 -2.88 -2.30 8.21
CA LEU A 200 -3.73 -3.44 7.91
C LEU A 200 -4.86 -3.01 6.97
N PHE A 201 -4.93 -3.62 5.79
CA PHE A 201 -5.96 -3.40 4.78
C PHE A 201 -6.85 -4.66 4.70
N ALA A 202 -7.65 -4.87 5.73
CA ALA A 202 -8.54 -6.03 5.87
C ALA A 202 -10.01 -5.66 5.68
N GLN A 203 -10.44 -4.48 6.16
CA GLN A 203 -11.80 -3.96 5.94
C GLN A 203 -12.00 -3.56 4.47
N ARG A 204 -10.96 -2.98 3.85
CA ARG A 204 -10.89 -2.66 2.43
C ARG A 204 -9.69 -3.41 1.82
N PRO A 205 -9.82 -4.72 1.54
CA PRO A 205 -8.77 -5.50 0.89
C PRO A 205 -8.65 -5.15 -0.60
N ALA A 206 -7.70 -5.73 -1.30
CA ALA A 206 -7.65 -5.61 -2.76
C ALA A 206 -8.88 -6.30 -3.40
N ASN A 207 -9.32 -5.78 -4.54
CA ASN A 207 -10.31 -6.44 -5.40
C ASN A 207 -9.63 -7.46 -6.31
N ILE A 208 -8.43 -7.11 -6.78
CA ILE A 208 -7.64 -7.89 -7.72
C ILE A 208 -6.21 -7.95 -7.19
N LEU A 209 -5.63 -9.13 -7.22
CA LEU A 209 -4.22 -9.36 -6.96
C LEU A 209 -3.55 -9.88 -8.22
N LEU A 210 -2.54 -9.16 -8.70
CA LEU A 210 -1.63 -9.62 -9.73
C LEU A 210 -0.34 -10.06 -9.04
N MET A 211 0.02 -11.32 -9.19
CA MET A 211 1.21 -11.89 -8.56
C MET A 211 2.16 -12.43 -9.62
N ALA A 212 3.35 -11.85 -9.70
CA ALA A 212 4.41 -12.37 -10.56
C ALA A 212 5.16 -13.51 -9.89
N SER A 213 5.31 -14.60 -10.62
CA SER A 213 6.13 -15.76 -10.25
C SER A 213 7.02 -16.19 -11.41
N LYS A 214 7.85 -17.21 -11.21
CA LYS A 214 8.65 -17.82 -12.27
C LYS A 214 7.79 -18.44 -13.37
N GLU A 215 6.58 -18.86 -13.05
CA GLU A 215 5.62 -19.49 -13.97
C GLU A 215 4.81 -18.46 -14.79
N GLY A 216 4.90 -17.17 -14.44
CA GLY A 216 4.15 -16.09 -15.08
C GLY A 216 3.36 -15.24 -14.08
N ILE A 217 2.34 -14.54 -14.58
CA ILE A 217 1.44 -13.72 -13.77
C ILE A 217 0.23 -14.58 -13.36
N LYS A 218 -0.03 -14.65 -12.05
CA LYS A 218 -1.26 -15.24 -11.50
C LYS A 218 -2.20 -14.12 -11.07
N ILE A 219 -3.48 -14.26 -11.40
CA ILE A 219 -4.52 -13.27 -11.09
C ILE A 219 -5.49 -13.91 -10.09
N PHE A 220 -5.79 -13.19 -9.03
CA PHE A 220 -6.78 -13.55 -8.03
C PHE A 220 -7.80 -12.41 -7.94
N GLU A 221 -9.08 -12.74 -7.96
CA GLU A 221 -10.19 -11.78 -7.86
C GLU A 221 -11.10 -12.17 -6.71
N LYS A 222 -11.72 -11.15 -6.08
CA LYS A 222 -12.65 -11.33 -4.96
C LYS A 222 -14.09 -11.32 -5.44
#